data_69e5f46d4bb4a4dc9ee9ac21372b49c3
#
_entry.id   69e5f46d4bb4a4dc9ee9ac21372b49c3
#
_cell.length_a   1.000
_cell.length_b   1.000
_cell.length_c   1.000
_cell.angle_alpha   90.00
_cell.angle_beta   90.00
_cell.angle_gamma   90.00
#
_symmetry.space_group_name_H-M   'P 1'
#
loop_
_entity.id
_entity.type
_entity.pdbx_description
1 polymer ?
#
loop_
_entity_poly.entity_id
_entity_poly.type
_entity_poly.pdbx_seq_one_letter_code
_entity_poly.pdbx_strand_id
1 'polypeptide(L)'
;MNEMTWMEFKAKIDEGAITILPIGACEQHGPHLPLCVDTVLANGFAERLAQRVGGMVAPAINYGYKSKPLSGGGPLFPGTVDLNGDTLVRLTYDVLEELIKDGVKKIMVLSCHFENEAFVCEAVDLIAQKYGEQAKILIANWWDPMPAEIIDKVFDEVPFPGWAFEHAAVTETSLMMAFAPELVHEERMVDTQ
;
A
#
# COMPACT_ATOMS: atom_id res chain seq x y z
N MET A 1 10.99 -10.72 -2.00
CA MET A 1 12.38 -10.37 -2.38
C MET A 1 13.33 -10.26 -1.16
N ASN A 2 12.89 -9.79 -0.01
CA ASN A 2 13.77 -9.60 1.17
C ASN A 2 14.58 -10.83 1.60
N GLU A 3 14.05 -12.02 1.35
CA GLU A 3 14.67 -13.29 1.72
C GLU A 3 15.33 -14.01 0.53
N MET A 4 15.29 -13.40 -0.66
CA MET A 4 15.84 -13.99 -1.89
C MET A 4 17.29 -13.59 -2.07
N THR A 5 18.09 -14.54 -2.54
CA THR A 5 19.39 -14.22 -3.13
C THR A 5 19.20 -13.58 -4.50
N TRP A 6 20.22 -12.88 -5.00
CA TRP A 6 20.15 -12.28 -6.34
C TRP A 6 19.97 -13.33 -7.45
N MET A 7 20.42 -14.56 -7.25
CA MET A 7 20.24 -15.67 -8.21
C MET A 7 18.79 -16.13 -8.27
N GLU A 8 18.11 -16.23 -7.12
CA GLU A 8 16.69 -16.56 -7.03
C GLU A 8 15.82 -15.46 -7.63
N PHE A 9 16.16 -14.20 -7.35
CA PHE A 9 15.51 -13.06 -7.98
C PHE A 9 15.64 -13.09 -9.50
N LYS A 10 16.86 -13.34 -10.02
CA LYS A 10 17.11 -13.47 -11.46
C LYS A 10 16.29 -14.61 -12.09
N ALA A 11 16.21 -15.77 -11.44
CA ALA A 11 15.40 -16.88 -11.91
C ALA A 11 13.92 -16.50 -12.02
N LYS A 12 13.39 -15.77 -11.04
CA LYS A 12 12.00 -15.27 -11.08
C LYS A 12 11.76 -14.28 -12.23
N ILE A 13 12.70 -13.40 -12.50
CA ILE A 13 12.63 -12.51 -13.68
C ILE A 13 12.59 -13.32 -14.97
N ASP A 14 13.44 -14.33 -15.11
CA ASP A 14 13.50 -15.18 -16.32
C ASP A 14 12.22 -15.99 -16.52
N GLU A 15 11.52 -16.37 -15.45
CA GLU A 15 10.18 -16.95 -15.48
C GLU A 15 9.10 -15.93 -15.87
N GLY A 16 9.41 -14.65 -15.93
CA GLY A 16 8.46 -13.57 -16.23
C GLY A 16 7.48 -13.29 -15.10
N ALA A 17 7.88 -13.55 -13.85
CA ALA A 17 7.07 -13.30 -12.68
C ALA A 17 6.70 -11.81 -12.54
N ILE A 18 5.50 -11.54 -12.01
CA ILE A 18 5.09 -10.19 -11.62
C ILE A 18 5.80 -9.80 -10.33
N THR A 19 6.30 -8.57 -10.26
CA THR A 19 6.81 -7.97 -9.03
C THR A 19 5.76 -7.03 -8.46
N ILE A 20 5.39 -7.21 -7.20
CA ILE A 20 4.47 -6.33 -6.49
C ILE A 20 5.30 -5.43 -5.57
N LEU A 21 5.18 -4.12 -5.75
CA LEU A 21 5.78 -3.10 -4.90
C LEU A 21 4.73 -2.56 -3.92
N PRO A 22 4.76 -2.95 -2.64
CA PRO A 22 3.86 -2.41 -1.65
C PRO A 22 4.28 -0.99 -1.25
N ILE A 23 3.32 -0.08 -1.12
CA ILE A 23 3.55 1.27 -0.60
C ILE A 23 2.52 1.55 0.49
N GLY A 24 3.00 1.84 1.69
CA GLY A 24 2.18 2.24 2.83
C GLY A 24 2.51 3.65 3.29
N ALA A 25 2.31 3.90 4.59
CA ALA A 25 2.73 5.10 5.30
C ALA A 25 3.09 4.77 6.75
N CYS A 26 3.71 5.71 7.43
CA CYS A 26 3.90 5.71 8.88
C CYS A 26 2.98 6.77 9.46
N GLU A 27 1.78 6.38 9.87
CA GLU A 27 0.69 7.28 10.21
C GLU A 27 -0.04 6.85 11.47
N GLN A 28 -0.56 7.80 12.24
CA GLN A 28 -1.47 7.51 13.34
C GLN A 28 -2.77 6.88 12.81
N HIS A 29 -3.27 5.88 13.51
CA HIS A 29 -4.54 5.19 13.21
C HIS A 29 -5.36 5.03 14.50
N GLY A 30 -5.69 6.15 15.12
CA GLY A 30 -6.41 6.15 16.38
C GLY A 30 -5.62 5.56 17.56
N PRO A 31 -6.26 5.37 18.71
CA PRO A 31 -5.58 4.86 19.91
C PRO A 31 -5.38 3.34 19.91
N HIS A 32 -6.06 2.61 19.03
CA HIS A 32 -6.17 1.15 19.04
C HIS A 32 -5.34 0.44 17.96
N LEU A 33 -4.82 1.17 16.98
CA LEU A 33 -4.00 0.62 15.90
C LEU A 33 -2.57 1.19 15.93
N PRO A 34 -1.58 0.42 15.40
CA PRO A 34 -0.19 0.87 15.34
C PRO A 34 0.03 1.88 14.23
N LEU A 35 1.20 2.54 14.23
CA LEU A 35 1.60 3.49 13.18
C LEU A 35 1.90 2.86 11.82
N CYS A 36 1.98 1.53 11.75
CA CYS A 36 2.35 0.79 10.55
C CYS A 36 1.16 0.15 9.81
N VAL A 37 -0.08 0.57 10.08
CA VAL A 37 -1.29 -0.03 9.47
C VAL A 37 -1.14 -0.15 7.96
N ASP A 38 -0.93 0.94 7.26
CA ASP A 38 -0.84 0.95 5.80
C ASP A 38 0.23 0.01 5.26
N THR A 39 1.38 -0.07 5.95
CA THR A 39 2.47 -0.97 5.58
C THR A 39 2.11 -2.43 5.81
N VAL A 40 1.44 -2.75 6.92
CA VAL A 40 0.95 -4.11 7.22
C VAL A 40 -0.07 -4.55 6.18
N LEU A 41 -1.02 -3.68 5.85
CA LEU A 41 -2.03 -3.96 4.83
C LEU A 41 -1.39 -4.12 3.45
N ALA A 42 -0.47 -3.24 3.05
CA ALA A 42 0.22 -3.32 1.77
C ALA A 42 0.99 -4.63 1.61
N ASN A 43 1.74 -5.04 2.63
CA ASN A 43 2.45 -6.32 2.64
C ASN A 43 1.48 -7.49 2.65
N GLY A 44 0.46 -7.46 3.51
CA GLY A 44 -0.51 -8.54 3.66
C GLY A 44 -1.28 -8.84 2.37
N PHE A 45 -1.69 -7.81 1.64
CA PHE A 45 -2.31 -7.96 0.32
C PHE A 45 -1.30 -8.40 -0.74
N ALA A 46 -0.11 -7.78 -0.79
CA ALA A 46 0.92 -8.12 -1.77
C ALA A 46 1.36 -9.58 -1.67
N GLU A 47 1.56 -10.10 -0.46
CA GLU A 47 1.94 -11.50 -0.23
C GLU A 47 0.87 -12.48 -0.70
N ARG A 48 -0.42 -12.22 -0.37
CA ARG A 48 -1.54 -13.05 -0.81
C ARG A 48 -1.71 -13.04 -2.33
N LEU A 49 -1.54 -11.88 -2.96
CA LEU A 49 -1.58 -11.76 -4.42
C LEU A 49 -0.41 -12.49 -5.06
N ALA A 50 0.82 -12.29 -4.57
CA ALA A 50 2.01 -12.94 -5.09
C ALA A 50 1.89 -14.47 -5.03
N GLN A 51 1.38 -15.02 -3.93
CA GLN A 51 1.11 -16.47 -3.80
C GLN A 51 0.13 -16.98 -4.87
N ARG A 52 -0.90 -16.20 -5.19
CA ARG A 52 -1.92 -16.61 -6.17
C ARG A 52 -1.45 -16.54 -7.62
N VAL A 53 -0.54 -15.63 -7.93
CA VAL A 53 -0.09 -15.39 -9.32
C VAL A 53 1.34 -15.89 -9.58
N GLY A 54 1.99 -16.53 -8.61
CA GLY A 54 3.39 -16.95 -8.72
C GLY A 54 4.36 -15.75 -8.80
N GLY A 55 3.96 -14.61 -8.25
CA GLY A 55 4.73 -13.38 -8.25
C GLY A 55 5.75 -13.30 -7.09
N MET A 56 6.40 -12.15 -6.98
CA MET A 56 7.29 -11.79 -5.87
C MET A 56 6.94 -10.43 -5.31
N VAL A 57 7.22 -10.22 -4.02
CA VAL A 57 6.97 -8.96 -3.31
C VAL A 57 8.29 -8.25 -3.10
N ALA A 58 8.39 -7.01 -3.60
CA ALA A 58 9.51 -6.11 -3.35
C ALA A 58 9.50 -5.62 -1.89
N PRO A 59 10.63 -5.15 -1.34
CA PRO A 59 10.64 -4.43 -0.08
C PRO A 59 9.66 -3.26 -0.11
N ALA A 60 8.82 -3.12 0.92
CA ALA A 60 7.81 -2.08 0.95
C ALA A 60 8.42 -0.68 1.13
N ILE A 61 7.80 0.33 0.53
CA ILE A 61 8.00 1.72 0.89
C ILE A 61 7.11 2.03 2.10
N ASN A 62 7.72 2.24 3.27
CA ASN A 62 7.02 2.33 4.55
C ASN A 62 6.68 3.77 4.98
N TYR A 63 7.07 4.75 4.20
CA TYR A 63 6.75 6.17 4.42
C TYR A 63 5.96 6.69 3.25
N GLY A 64 4.85 7.36 3.52
CA GLY A 64 3.92 7.88 2.53
C GLY A 64 3.87 9.40 2.48
N TYR A 65 3.02 9.92 1.59
CA TYR A 65 2.72 11.33 1.53
C TYR A 65 1.90 11.76 2.76
N LYS A 66 1.91 13.04 3.03
CA LYS A 66 1.24 13.68 4.17
C LYS A 66 -0.24 13.35 4.22
N SER A 67 -0.67 12.81 5.32
CA SER A 67 -2.09 12.70 5.64
C SER A 67 -2.77 14.06 5.64
N LYS A 68 -3.97 14.11 5.11
CA LYS A 68 -4.77 15.33 5.06
C LYS A 68 -5.90 15.30 6.07
N PRO A 69 -6.43 16.47 6.46
CA PRO A 69 -7.56 16.53 7.40
C PRO A 69 -8.80 15.76 6.93
N LEU A 70 -8.96 15.56 5.61
CA LEU A 70 -10.09 14.81 5.06
C LEU A 70 -10.03 13.31 5.31
N SER A 71 -8.82 12.76 5.50
CA SER A 71 -8.62 11.34 5.82
C SER A 71 -8.46 11.07 7.31
N GLY A 72 -8.61 12.09 8.16
CA GLY A 72 -8.59 11.95 9.61
C GLY A 72 -7.21 11.78 10.24
N GLY A 73 -6.15 11.63 9.42
CA GLY A 73 -4.78 11.52 9.87
C GLY A 73 -4.08 12.87 10.04
N GLY A 74 -2.77 12.85 10.06
CA GLY A 74 -2.00 14.04 9.87
C GLY A 74 -0.82 14.25 10.82
N PRO A 75 0.00 15.24 10.50
CA PRO A 75 1.24 15.55 11.19
C PRO A 75 1.02 16.13 12.60
N LEU A 76 -0.22 16.34 13.03
CA LEU A 76 -0.54 16.80 14.39
C LEU A 76 -0.36 15.71 15.44
N PHE A 77 -0.30 14.45 15.02
CA PHE A 77 -0.15 13.31 15.92
C PHE A 77 1.31 12.83 15.94
N PRO A 78 1.92 12.75 17.14
CA PRO A 78 3.28 12.21 17.30
C PRO A 78 3.39 10.79 16.72
N GLY A 79 4.47 10.53 15.98
CA GLY A 79 4.71 9.23 15.35
C GLY A 79 4.32 9.17 13.88
N THR A 80 3.46 10.06 13.39
CA THR A 80 3.24 10.23 11.96
C THR A 80 4.51 10.83 11.33
N VAL A 81 5.04 10.14 10.32
CA VAL A 81 6.28 10.54 9.62
C VAL A 81 6.02 10.63 8.13
N ASP A 82 5.81 11.83 7.67
CA ASP A 82 5.40 12.13 6.31
C ASP A 82 6.58 12.39 5.37
N LEU A 83 6.44 12.00 4.12
CA LEU A 83 7.28 12.45 3.02
C LEU A 83 6.68 13.67 2.30
N ASN A 84 7.55 14.51 1.75
CA ASN A 84 7.12 15.45 0.73
C ASN A 84 6.79 14.71 -0.58
N GLY A 85 5.85 15.25 -1.36
CA GLY A 85 5.40 14.59 -2.58
C GLY A 85 6.51 14.32 -3.60
N ASP A 86 7.42 15.28 -3.79
CA ASP A 86 8.59 15.12 -4.66
C ASP A 86 9.54 14.01 -4.19
N THR A 87 9.69 13.83 -2.87
CA THR A 87 10.47 12.73 -2.30
C THR A 87 9.82 11.38 -2.59
N LEU A 88 8.50 11.25 -2.38
CA LEU A 88 7.79 10.02 -2.68
C LEU A 88 7.83 9.69 -4.17
N VAL A 89 7.61 10.68 -5.04
CA VAL A 89 7.74 10.51 -6.50
C VAL A 89 9.13 9.99 -6.86
N ARG A 90 10.19 10.63 -6.35
CA ARG A 90 11.57 10.23 -6.66
C ARG A 90 11.92 8.85 -6.12
N LEU A 91 11.56 8.55 -4.88
CA LEU A 91 11.79 7.24 -4.29
C LEU A 91 11.10 6.13 -5.09
N THR A 92 9.83 6.32 -5.40
CA THR A 92 9.05 5.35 -6.19
C THR A 92 9.64 5.20 -7.60
N TYR A 93 10.00 6.32 -8.24
CA TYR A 93 10.66 6.32 -9.56
C TYR A 93 11.95 5.51 -9.54
N ASP A 94 12.86 5.80 -8.61
CA ASP A 94 14.17 5.14 -8.53
C ASP A 94 14.03 3.63 -8.31
N VAL A 95 13.11 3.21 -7.42
CA VAL A 95 12.84 1.78 -7.19
C VAL A 95 12.29 1.11 -8.45
N LEU A 96 11.33 1.73 -9.14
CA LEU A 96 10.76 1.18 -10.37
C LEU A 96 11.82 1.12 -11.49
N GLU A 97 12.65 2.15 -11.62
CA GLU A 97 13.71 2.20 -12.62
C GLU A 97 14.70 1.05 -12.45
N GLU A 98 15.17 0.80 -11.23
CA GLU A 98 16.13 -0.29 -10.98
C GLU A 98 15.49 -1.66 -11.22
N LEU A 99 14.24 -1.88 -10.81
CA LEU A 99 13.53 -3.13 -11.13
C LEU A 99 13.45 -3.37 -12.65
N ILE A 100 13.18 -2.33 -13.43
CA ILE A 100 13.10 -2.44 -14.90
C ILE A 100 14.48 -2.69 -15.50
N LYS A 101 15.54 -2.02 -15.03
CA LYS A 101 16.92 -2.25 -15.46
C LYS A 101 17.38 -3.67 -15.18
N ASP A 102 16.94 -4.27 -14.09
CA ASP A 102 17.19 -5.68 -13.76
C ASP A 102 16.41 -6.67 -14.64
N GLY A 103 15.48 -6.17 -15.45
CA GLY A 103 14.71 -6.96 -16.42
C GLY A 103 13.29 -7.32 -15.98
N VAL A 104 12.77 -6.74 -14.90
CA VAL A 104 11.36 -6.93 -14.50
C VAL A 104 10.45 -6.29 -15.55
N LYS A 105 9.52 -7.08 -16.10
CA LYS A 105 8.62 -6.66 -17.20
C LYS A 105 7.17 -6.42 -16.76
N LYS A 106 6.82 -6.85 -15.56
CA LYS A 106 5.47 -6.72 -15.01
C LYS A 106 5.57 -6.28 -13.57
N ILE A 107 5.08 -5.09 -13.29
CA ILE A 107 5.11 -4.50 -11.95
C ILE A 107 3.69 -4.12 -11.55
N MET A 108 3.31 -4.43 -10.32
CA MET A 108 2.13 -3.89 -9.68
C MET A 108 2.58 -3.01 -8.53
N VAL A 109 2.23 -1.73 -8.55
CA VAL A 109 2.38 -0.84 -7.40
C VAL A 109 1.08 -0.90 -6.62
N LEU A 110 1.15 -1.42 -5.41
CA LEU A 110 0.00 -1.60 -4.52
C LEU A 110 0.08 -0.61 -3.37
N SER A 111 -0.76 0.44 -3.41
CA SER A 111 -0.83 1.46 -2.37
C SER A 111 -1.92 1.12 -1.34
N CYS A 112 -1.60 1.39 -0.08
CA CYS A 112 -2.54 1.25 1.04
C CYS A 112 -2.67 2.52 1.88
N HIS A 113 -2.24 3.66 1.36
CA HIS A 113 -2.42 4.98 1.96
C HIS A 113 -3.07 5.90 0.92
N PHE A 114 -4.21 6.48 1.27
CA PHE A 114 -5.08 7.19 0.33
C PHE A 114 -4.35 8.34 -0.38
N GLU A 115 -3.57 9.11 0.33
CA GLU A 115 -2.88 10.29 -0.20
C GLU A 115 -1.66 9.97 -1.07
N ASN A 116 -1.20 8.73 -1.13
CA ASN A 116 -0.08 8.34 -2.00
C ASN A 116 -0.44 8.36 -3.48
N GLU A 117 -1.72 8.17 -3.83
CA GLU A 117 -2.16 7.86 -5.20
C GLU A 117 -1.63 8.84 -6.25
N ALA A 118 -1.82 10.14 -6.04
CA ALA A 118 -1.41 11.16 -7.01
C ALA A 118 0.11 11.15 -7.29
N PHE A 119 0.92 10.90 -6.25
CA PHE A 119 2.39 10.87 -6.36
C PHE A 119 2.90 9.57 -6.96
N VAL A 120 2.23 8.46 -6.66
CA VAL A 120 2.50 7.16 -7.29
C VAL A 120 2.17 7.23 -8.79
N CYS A 121 1.04 7.84 -9.16
CA CYS A 121 0.67 8.06 -10.55
C CYS A 121 1.73 8.89 -11.29
N GLU A 122 2.19 10.00 -10.69
CA GLU A 122 3.25 10.83 -11.27
C GLU A 122 4.56 10.05 -11.47
N ALA A 123 4.99 9.26 -10.47
CA ALA A 123 6.18 8.44 -10.58
C ALA A 123 6.08 7.41 -11.71
N VAL A 124 4.91 6.75 -11.84
CA VAL A 124 4.65 5.78 -12.90
C VAL A 124 4.57 6.43 -14.28
N ASP A 125 3.98 7.63 -14.39
CA ASP A 125 3.93 8.38 -15.64
C ASP A 125 5.35 8.74 -16.12
N LEU A 126 6.19 9.26 -15.24
CA LEU A 126 7.60 9.55 -15.54
C LEU A 126 8.38 8.30 -15.98
N ILE A 127 8.15 7.16 -15.33
CA ILE A 127 8.76 5.88 -15.74
C ILE A 127 8.20 5.42 -17.09
N ALA A 128 6.91 5.54 -17.32
CA ALA A 128 6.28 5.12 -18.58
C ALA A 128 6.80 5.93 -19.78
N GLN A 129 7.07 7.22 -19.62
CA GLN A 129 7.68 8.05 -20.65
C GLN A 129 9.05 7.54 -21.08
N LYS A 130 9.82 6.95 -20.18
CA LYS A 130 11.17 6.46 -20.45
C LYS A 130 11.24 4.96 -20.77
N TYR A 131 10.43 4.16 -20.11
CA TYR A 131 10.52 2.69 -20.10
C TYR A 131 9.23 1.97 -20.50
N GLY A 132 8.21 2.68 -21.00
CA GLY A 132 6.89 2.09 -21.30
C GLY A 132 6.89 0.92 -22.30
N GLU A 133 7.87 0.86 -23.17
CA GLU A 133 8.07 -0.29 -24.09
C GLU A 133 8.72 -1.50 -23.39
N GLN A 134 9.34 -1.34 -22.24
CA GLN A 134 10.12 -2.36 -21.56
C GLN A 134 9.36 -3.06 -20.45
N ALA A 135 8.45 -2.36 -19.76
CA ALA A 135 7.68 -2.90 -18.65
C ALA A 135 6.23 -2.41 -18.67
N LYS A 136 5.33 -3.27 -18.18
CA LYS A 136 3.94 -2.92 -17.88
C LYS A 136 3.80 -2.68 -16.40
N ILE A 137 3.25 -1.53 -16.02
CA ILE A 137 3.05 -1.15 -14.63
C ILE A 137 1.54 -0.96 -14.41
N LEU A 138 1.02 -1.63 -13.38
CA LEU A 138 -0.33 -1.45 -12.88
C LEU A 138 -0.26 -0.74 -11.53
N ILE A 139 -1.02 0.31 -11.35
CA ILE A 139 -1.26 0.94 -10.04
C ILE A 139 -2.59 0.40 -9.53
N ALA A 140 -2.64 0.03 -8.26
CA ALA A 140 -3.87 -0.34 -7.58
C ALA A 140 -3.81 0.09 -6.11
N ASN A 141 -4.95 0.49 -5.59
CA ASN A 141 -5.18 0.63 -4.16
C ASN A 141 -5.93 -0.62 -3.67
N TRP A 142 -5.77 -1.01 -2.41
CA TRP A 142 -6.43 -2.23 -1.92
C TRP A 142 -7.96 -2.18 -2.01
N TRP A 143 -8.53 -0.99 -1.98
CA TRP A 143 -9.97 -0.75 -2.04
C TRP A 143 -10.56 -0.69 -3.46
N ASP A 144 -9.75 -0.47 -4.50
CA ASP A 144 -10.23 -0.31 -5.89
C ASP A 144 -11.10 -1.49 -6.37
N PRO A 145 -10.74 -2.76 -6.10
CA PRO A 145 -11.53 -3.89 -6.56
C PRO A 145 -12.68 -4.26 -5.61
N MET A 146 -12.97 -3.47 -4.56
CA MET A 146 -13.96 -3.83 -3.55
C MET A 146 -15.37 -3.78 -4.13
N PRO A 147 -16.08 -4.92 -4.24
CA PRO A 147 -17.46 -4.95 -4.76
C PRO A 147 -18.43 -4.27 -3.82
N ALA A 148 -19.45 -3.62 -4.38
CA ALA A 148 -20.51 -2.97 -3.59
C ALA A 148 -21.17 -3.91 -2.57
N GLU A 149 -21.39 -5.17 -2.93
CA GLU A 149 -21.99 -6.17 -2.03
C GLU A 149 -21.09 -6.50 -0.81
N ILE A 150 -19.80 -6.31 -0.93
CA ILE A 150 -18.87 -6.47 0.22
C ILE A 150 -18.91 -5.21 1.07
N ILE A 151 -18.92 -4.02 0.46
CA ILE A 151 -19.10 -2.75 1.20
C ILE A 151 -20.38 -2.78 2.01
N ASP A 152 -21.51 -3.14 1.41
CA ASP A 152 -22.81 -3.24 2.07
C ASP A 152 -22.82 -4.23 3.26
N LYS A 153 -22.01 -5.29 3.18
CA LYS A 153 -21.89 -6.27 4.28
C LYS A 153 -20.96 -5.80 5.39
N VAL A 154 -19.91 -5.07 5.06
CA VAL A 154 -18.94 -4.55 6.04
C VAL A 154 -19.53 -3.38 6.81
N PHE A 155 -20.39 -2.60 6.16
CA PHE A 155 -21.04 -1.41 6.71
C PHE A 155 -22.54 -1.64 6.96
N ASP A 156 -22.93 -2.82 7.47
CA ASP A 156 -24.33 -3.15 7.74
C ASP A 156 -24.91 -2.45 8.98
N GLU A 157 -24.07 -2.05 9.92
CA GLU A 157 -24.47 -1.32 11.14
C GLU A 157 -24.31 0.20 11.03
N VAL A 158 -23.40 0.67 10.15
CA VAL A 158 -23.09 2.10 9.98
C VAL A 158 -22.98 2.45 8.49
N PRO A 159 -23.34 3.67 8.07
CA PRO A 159 -23.20 4.04 6.67
C PRO A 159 -21.72 4.11 6.23
N PHE A 160 -21.45 3.62 5.02
CA PHE A 160 -20.11 3.76 4.43
C PHE A 160 -19.76 5.24 4.20
N PRO A 161 -18.69 5.77 4.82
CA PRO A 161 -18.36 7.19 4.73
C PRO A 161 -17.69 7.60 3.41
N GLY A 162 -17.27 6.62 2.60
CA GLY A 162 -16.38 6.80 1.46
C GLY A 162 -14.91 6.63 1.84
N TRP A 163 -14.11 6.12 0.90
CA TRP A 163 -12.70 5.75 1.15
C TRP A 163 -11.84 6.90 1.67
N ALA A 164 -12.12 8.14 1.28
CA ALA A 164 -11.38 9.31 1.77
C ALA A 164 -11.59 9.64 3.26
N PHE A 165 -12.58 9.01 3.90
CA PHE A 165 -12.93 9.19 5.31
C PHE A 165 -12.82 7.88 6.11
N GLU A 166 -12.56 6.76 5.43
CA GLU A 166 -12.35 5.47 6.05
C GLU A 166 -10.90 5.37 6.53
N HIS A 167 -10.62 5.91 7.72
CA HIS A 167 -9.30 5.94 8.34
C HIS A 167 -9.39 5.49 9.79
N ALA A 168 -8.59 4.50 10.17
CA ALA A 168 -8.62 3.85 11.49
C ALA A 168 -10.00 3.34 11.91
N ALA A 169 -10.88 3.10 10.95
CA ALA A 169 -12.28 2.77 11.17
C ALA A 169 -12.57 1.29 10.86
N VAL A 170 -13.74 0.99 10.30
CA VAL A 170 -14.27 -0.38 10.17
C VAL A 170 -13.37 -1.27 9.34
N THR A 171 -12.96 -0.81 8.15
CA THR A 171 -12.21 -1.67 7.22
C THR A 171 -10.77 -1.88 7.64
N GLU A 172 -10.06 -0.82 8.00
CA GLU A 172 -8.66 -0.94 8.42
C GLU A 172 -8.50 -1.72 9.71
N THR A 173 -9.38 -1.48 10.70
CA THR A 173 -9.38 -2.25 11.93
C THR A 173 -9.66 -3.74 11.66
N SER A 174 -10.67 -4.05 10.84
CA SER A 174 -10.99 -5.44 10.47
C SER A 174 -9.85 -6.13 9.72
N LEU A 175 -9.19 -5.42 8.81
CA LEU A 175 -8.05 -5.94 8.08
C LEU A 175 -6.84 -6.14 8.99
N MET A 176 -6.58 -5.23 9.93
CA MET A 176 -5.53 -5.42 10.93
C MET A 176 -5.80 -6.62 11.83
N MET A 177 -7.05 -6.83 12.27
CA MET A 177 -7.44 -8.05 13.00
C MET A 177 -7.19 -9.32 12.18
N ALA A 178 -7.29 -9.26 10.85
CA ALA A 178 -7.05 -10.40 9.97
C ALA A 178 -5.57 -10.62 9.61
N PHE A 179 -4.74 -9.58 9.59
CA PHE A 179 -3.35 -9.64 9.13
C PHE A 179 -2.35 -9.63 10.28
N ALA A 180 -2.63 -8.90 11.36
CA ALA A 180 -1.76 -8.72 12.52
C ALA A 180 -2.59 -8.46 13.79
N PRO A 181 -3.41 -9.42 14.25
CA PRO A 181 -4.30 -9.23 15.40
C PRO A 181 -3.56 -8.87 16.69
N GLU A 182 -2.30 -9.30 16.83
CA GLU A 182 -1.45 -9.00 17.97
C GLU A 182 -1.07 -7.51 18.09
N LEU A 183 -1.29 -6.72 17.03
CA LEU A 183 -1.02 -5.27 17.01
C LEU A 183 -2.28 -4.43 17.25
N VAL A 184 -3.45 -5.07 17.40
CA VAL A 184 -4.72 -4.37 17.62
C VAL A 184 -5.02 -4.31 19.13
N HIS A 185 -5.26 -3.12 19.65
CA HIS A 185 -5.61 -2.85 21.03
C HIS A 185 -7.11 -2.61 21.16
N GLU A 186 -7.92 -3.68 21.13
CA GLU A 186 -9.38 -3.58 21.16
C GLU A 186 -9.89 -2.80 22.37
N GLU A 187 -9.20 -2.89 23.52
CA GLU A 187 -9.56 -2.17 24.76
C GLU A 187 -9.42 -0.65 24.65
N ARG A 188 -8.82 -0.15 23.57
CA ARG A 188 -8.62 1.28 23.32
C ARG A 188 -9.51 1.83 22.22
N MET A 189 -10.37 1.00 21.65
CA MET A 189 -11.36 1.47 20.67
C MET A 189 -12.27 2.51 21.33
N VAL A 190 -12.55 3.57 20.59
CA VAL A 190 -13.46 4.64 21.03
C VAL A 190 -14.66 4.68 20.10
N ASP A 191 -15.85 4.78 20.69
CA ASP A 191 -17.04 5.07 19.94
C ASP A 191 -17.10 6.58 19.66
N THR A 192 -17.09 6.94 18.39
CA THR A 192 -17.09 8.32 17.93
C THR A 192 -18.45 8.79 17.44
N GLN A 193 -19.55 8.09 17.81
CA GLN A 193 -20.91 8.52 17.48
C GLN A 193 -21.32 9.84 18.12
#